data_84dc12726bba131a97493f6b5309422c
#
_entry.id   84dc12726bba131a97493f6b5309422c
#
_cell.length_a   1.000
_cell.length_b   1.000
_cell.length_c   1.000
_cell.angle_alpha   90.00
_cell.angle_beta   90.00
_cell.angle_gamma   90.00
#
_symmetry.space_group_name_H-M   'P 1'
#
loop_
_entity.id
_entity.type
_entity.pdbx_description
1 polymer ?
#
loop_
_entity_poly.entity_id
_entity_poly.type
_entity_poly.pdbx_seq_one_letter_code
_entity_poly.pdbx_strand_id
1 'polypeptide(L)'
;TAFPGEEFTGVVVSVNPVVDPTSHVGRVTVRLRNPEARILPGMHANVRIAGALYEDRVSVPKESIVERSRREVVFVFEPSEEGSTTGLAKWRYVTTGLENQDWVEVVASDDTDMVQDGEIVLVAGHTTLTHDARVRLAVVDGEEAQ
;
A
#
# COMPACT_ATOMS: atom_id res chain seq x y z
N THR A 1 3.59 -23.20 9.10
CA THR A 1 2.61 -22.60 10.03
C THR A 1 1.71 -23.72 10.57
N ALA A 2 1.49 -23.77 11.88
CA ALA A 2 0.63 -24.78 12.50
C ALA A 2 -0.85 -24.62 12.14
N PHE A 3 -1.27 -23.41 11.77
CA PHE A 3 -2.64 -23.05 11.38
C PHE A 3 -2.60 -22.24 10.07
N PRO A 4 -2.52 -22.90 8.90
CA PRO A 4 -2.50 -22.20 7.61
C PRO A 4 -3.88 -21.58 7.34
N GLY A 5 -3.88 -20.27 7.04
CA GLY A 5 -5.10 -19.53 6.72
C GLY A 5 -5.97 -19.12 7.93
N GLU A 6 -5.54 -19.41 9.16
CA GLU A 6 -6.23 -18.90 10.35
C GLU A 6 -5.53 -17.67 10.91
N GLU A 7 -6.30 -16.64 11.25
CA GLU A 7 -5.82 -15.43 11.89
C GLU A 7 -6.28 -15.35 13.35
N PHE A 8 -5.36 -14.99 14.22
CA PHE A 8 -5.60 -14.79 15.65
C PHE A 8 -5.37 -13.32 16.00
N THR A 9 -6.42 -12.65 16.45
CA THR A 9 -6.33 -11.24 16.82
C THR A 9 -5.81 -11.08 18.23
N GLY A 10 -4.89 -10.14 18.42
CA GLY A 10 -4.30 -9.81 19.72
C GLY A 10 -4.18 -8.30 19.91
N VAL A 11 -3.78 -7.91 21.12
CA VAL A 11 -3.54 -6.51 21.50
C VAL A 11 -2.09 -6.35 21.94
N VAL A 12 -1.40 -5.34 21.42
CA VAL A 12 -0.07 -4.97 21.90
C VAL A 12 -0.19 -4.45 23.33
N VAL A 13 0.48 -5.09 24.27
CA VAL A 13 0.47 -4.72 25.69
C VAL A 13 1.74 -3.98 26.10
N SER A 14 2.85 -4.21 25.43
CA SER A 14 4.06 -3.43 25.63
C SER A 14 5.01 -3.48 24.45
N VAL A 15 5.72 -2.39 24.23
CA VAL A 15 6.82 -2.27 23.29
C VAL A 15 8.07 -1.93 24.11
N ASN A 16 9.11 -2.74 24.00
CA ASN A 16 10.38 -2.44 24.68
C ASN A 16 11.10 -1.33 23.91
N PRO A 17 11.43 -0.20 24.55
CA PRO A 17 12.13 0.89 23.88
C PRO A 17 13.60 0.57 23.55
N VAL A 18 14.14 -0.53 24.09
CA VAL A 18 15.53 -0.95 23.86
C VAL A 18 15.57 -1.96 22.72
N VAL A 19 16.34 -1.62 21.71
CA VAL A 19 16.69 -2.51 20.59
C VAL A 19 18.01 -3.19 20.91
N ASP A 20 18.09 -4.49 20.72
CA ASP A 20 19.35 -5.23 20.86
C ASP A 20 20.36 -4.75 19.82
N PRO A 21 21.52 -4.23 20.21
CA PRO A 21 22.49 -3.63 19.28
C PRO A 21 23.18 -4.64 18.37
N THR A 22 23.13 -5.93 18.70
CA THR A 22 23.79 -6.99 17.93
C THR A 22 22.86 -7.57 16.88
N SER A 23 21.61 -7.82 17.24
CA SER A 23 20.60 -8.41 16.35
C SER A 23 19.72 -7.39 15.67
N HIS A 24 19.73 -6.14 16.11
CA HIS A 24 18.85 -5.04 15.66
C HIS A 24 17.35 -5.37 15.82
N VAL A 25 17.01 -6.19 16.82
CA VAL A 25 15.65 -6.67 17.08
C VAL A 25 15.05 -5.96 18.28
N GLY A 26 13.85 -5.41 18.12
CA GLY A 26 13.01 -4.91 19.20
C GLY A 26 12.08 -5.99 19.73
N ARG A 27 11.67 -5.87 20.99
CA ARG A 27 10.70 -6.80 21.61
C ARG A 27 9.35 -6.14 21.77
N VAL A 28 8.33 -6.78 21.22
CA VAL A 28 6.93 -6.41 21.39
C VAL A 28 6.19 -7.55 22.06
N THR A 29 5.38 -7.25 23.07
CA THR A 29 4.54 -8.23 23.75
C THR A 29 3.09 -8.04 23.31
N VAL A 30 2.52 -9.10 22.78
CA VAL A 30 1.13 -9.13 22.32
C VAL A 30 0.34 -10.11 23.19
N ARG A 31 -0.83 -9.70 23.64
CA ARG A 31 -1.80 -10.57 24.33
C ARG A 31 -2.87 -10.99 23.36
N LEU A 32 -3.08 -12.28 23.22
CA LEU A 32 -4.16 -12.85 22.42
C LEU A 32 -5.06 -13.74 23.26
N ARG A 33 -6.29 -13.98 22.79
CA ARG A 33 -7.21 -14.95 23.40
C ARG A 33 -6.97 -16.32 22.79
N ASN A 34 -6.83 -17.33 23.65
CA ASN A 34 -6.61 -18.73 23.26
C ASN A 34 -7.57 -19.65 24.05
N PRO A 35 -8.92 -19.50 23.87
CA PRO A 35 -9.91 -20.18 24.68
C PRO A 35 -9.86 -21.72 24.54
N GLU A 36 -9.47 -22.21 23.38
CA GLU A 36 -9.38 -23.62 23.05
C GLU A 36 -7.98 -24.20 23.29
N ALA A 37 -7.06 -23.41 23.86
CA ALA A 37 -5.68 -23.79 24.12
C ALA A 37 -4.93 -24.36 22.88
N ARG A 38 -5.31 -23.95 21.71
CA ARG A 38 -4.73 -24.43 20.42
C ARG A 38 -3.32 -23.90 20.20
N ILE A 39 -3.05 -22.66 20.65
CA ILE A 39 -1.73 -22.04 20.54
C ILE A 39 -0.91 -22.48 21.75
N LEU A 40 0.19 -23.17 21.49
CA LEU A 40 1.06 -23.74 22.51
C LEU A 40 2.35 -22.92 22.67
N PRO A 41 2.96 -22.89 23.85
CA PRO A 41 4.27 -22.32 24.06
C PRO A 41 5.32 -22.95 23.11
N GLY A 42 6.19 -22.12 22.54
CA GLY A 42 7.20 -22.55 21.59
C GLY A 42 6.78 -22.53 20.12
N MET A 43 5.52 -22.22 19.82
CA MET A 43 5.08 -22.02 18.45
C MET A 43 5.62 -20.69 17.88
N HIS A 44 5.99 -20.71 16.60
CA HIS A 44 6.32 -19.52 15.84
C HIS A 44 5.08 -18.96 15.15
N ALA A 45 4.96 -17.62 15.12
CA ALA A 45 3.88 -16.91 14.46
C ALA A 45 4.44 -15.74 13.63
N ASN A 46 3.83 -15.51 12.48
CA ASN A 46 3.99 -14.26 11.76
C ASN A 46 2.97 -13.27 12.33
N VAL A 47 3.43 -12.10 12.72
CA VAL A 47 2.58 -11.09 13.36
C VAL A 47 2.55 -9.84 12.49
N ARG A 48 1.32 -9.38 12.18
CA ARG A 48 1.10 -8.07 11.56
C ARG A 48 0.63 -7.12 12.66
N ILE A 49 1.37 -6.05 12.88
CA ILE A 49 1.04 -5.05 13.91
C ILE A 49 0.51 -3.82 13.20
N ALA A 50 -0.74 -3.45 13.47
CA ALA A 50 -1.27 -2.17 13.04
C ALA A 50 -0.63 -1.05 13.86
N GLY A 51 -0.03 -0.09 13.19
CA GLY A 51 0.56 1.10 13.78
C GLY A 51 -0.47 2.23 13.93
N ALA A 52 -0.05 3.46 13.69
CA ALA A 52 -0.96 4.59 13.63
C ALA A 52 -1.88 4.48 12.40
N LEU A 53 -3.17 4.73 12.61
CA LEU A 53 -4.12 4.89 11.52
C LEU A 53 -4.17 6.37 11.15
N TYR A 54 -3.95 6.65 9.90
CA TYR A 54 -4.06 7.99 9.32
C TYR A 54 -5.27 8.00 8.40
N GLU A 55 -6.31 8.71 8.79
CA GLU A 55 -7.53 8.88 8.01
C GLU A 55 -7.38 10.06 7.04
N ASP A 56 -8.19 10.09 6.01
CA ASP A 56 -8.26 11.16 5.00
C ASP A 56 -6.93 11.43 4.28
N ARG A 57 -6.20 10.37 3.94
CA ARG A 57 -4.95 10.44 3.20
C ARG A 57 -5.09 9.80 1.83
N VAL A 58 -4.73 10.56 0.79
CA VAL A 58 -4.63 10.00 -0.56
C VAL A 58 -3.43 9.06 -0.60
N SER A 59 -3.66 7.81 -0.97
CA SER A 59 -2.61 6.82 -1.11
C SER A 59 -2.74 6.07 -2.43
N VAL A 60 -1.61 5.64 -2.96
CA VAL A 60 -1.54 4.87 -4.21
C VAL A 60 -0.72 3.60 -3.99
N PRO A 61 -0.96 2.53 -4.76
CA PRO A 61 -0.11 1.35 -4.73
C PRO A 61 1.35 1.71 -5.02
N LYS A 62 2.31 1.19 -4.27
CA LYS A 62 3.74 1.47 -4.49
C LYS A 62 4.20 1.17 -5.90
N GLU A 63 3.68 0.12 -6.50
CA GLU A 63 3.99 -0.28 -7.87
C GLU A 63 3.52 0.73 -8.93
N SER A 64 2.65 1.68 -8.58
CA SER A 64 2.23 2.75 -9.49
C SER A 64 3.23 3.89 -9.59
N ILE A 65 4.17 3.99 -8.65
CA ILE A 65 5.18 5.05 -8.65
C ILE A 65 6.29 4.72 -9.65
N VAL A 66 6.56 5.65 -10.53
CA VAL A 66 7.65 5.57 -11.50
C VAL A 66 8.57 6.77 -11.32
N GLU A 67 9.87 6.52 -11.26
CA GLU A 67 10.85 7.61 -11.26
C GLU A 67 11.12 8.09 -12.70
N ARG A 68 10.90 9.38 -12.95
CA ARG A 68 11.17 10.05 -14.21
C ARG A 68 11.93 11.34 -13.98
N SER A 69 13.10 11.47 -14.61
CA SER A 69 13.94 12.68 -14.50
C SER A 69 14.24 13.08 -13.04
N ARG A 70 14.46 12.10 -12.17
CA ARG A 70 14.67 12.25 -10.71
C ARG A 70 13.44 12.80 -9.96
N ARG A 71 12.24 12.59 -10.48
CA ARG A 71 10.98 12.93 -9.84
C ARG A 71 10.07 11.71 -9.86
N GLU A 72 9.29 11.55 -8.83
CA GLU A 72 8.27 10.52 -8.74
C GLU A 72 7.04 10.93 -9.54
N VAL A 73 6.50 9.98 -10.29
CA VAL A 73 5.37 10.18 -11.18
C VAL A 73 4.37 9.05 -10.99
N VAL A 74 3.10 9.39 -10.97
CA VAL A 74 1.98 8.48 -11.04
C VAL A 74 1.23 8.70 -12.34
N PHE A 75 0.77 7.65 -13.00
CA PHE A 75 -0.10 7.74 -14.15
C PHE A 75 -1.55 7.54 -13.72
N VAL A 76 -2.38 8.55 -13.97
CA VAL A 76 -3.82 8.53 -13.75
C VAL A 76 -4.52 8.28 -15.08
N PHE A 77 -5.52 7.42 -15.10
CA PHE A 77 -6.34 7.17 -16.26
C PHE A 77 -7.46 8.20 -16.38
N GLU A 78 -7.49 8.90 -17.50
CA GLU A 78 -8.57 9.81 -17.87
C GLU A 78 -9.40 9.17 -18.99
N PRO A 79 -10.64 8.73 -18.73
CA PRO A 79 -11.47 8.06 -19.73
C PRO A 79 -11.86 9.02 -20.86
N SER A 80 -11.93 8.53 -22.10
CA SER A 80 -12.40 9.31 -23.26
C SER A 80 -13.86 9.73 -23.15
N GLU A 81 -14.68 8.89 -22.49
CA GLU A 81 -16.09 9.09 -22.20
C GLU A 81 -16.39 8.42 -20.86
N GLU A 82 -17.41 8.88 -20.15
CA GLU A 82 -17.81 8.29 -18.88
C GLU A 82 -18.07 6.77 -19.01
N GLY A 83 -17.42 5.97 -18.16
CA GLY A 83 -17.52 4.50 -18.21
C GLY A 83 -16.70 3.82 -19.33
N SER A 84 -15.90 4.58 -20.11
CA SER A 84 -15.03 4.01 -21.14
C SER A 84 -13.81 3.33 -20.55
N THR A 85 -13.43 2.17 -21.09
CA THR A 85 -12.16 1.51 -20.79
C THR A 85 -10.99 2.04 -21.64
N THR A 86 -11.25 2.95 -22.58
CA THR A 86 -10.22 3.62 -23.39
C THR A 86 -10.10 5.07 -22.95
N GLY A 87 -8.88 5.59 -22.92
CA GLY A 87 -8.61 6.95 -22.44
C GLY A 87 -7.16 7.36 -22.61
N LEU A 88 -6.77 8.33 -21.84
CA LEU A 88 -5.41 8.87 -21.80
C LEU A 88 -4.74 8.54 -20.47
N ALA A 89 -3.46 8.28 -20.50
CA ALA A 89 -2.61 8.20 -19.32
C ALA A 89 -2.02 9.60 -19.04
N LYS A 90 -2.51 10.22 -17.98
CA LYS A 90 -2.03 11.51 -17.50
C LYS A 90 -0.98 11.29 -16.41
N TRP A 91 0.23 11.71 -16.60
CA TRP A 91 1.18 11.66 -15.51
C TRP A 91 0.99 12.83 -14.55
N ARG A 92 1.23 12.58 -13.28
CA ARG A 92 1.25 13.59 -12.23
C ARG A 92 2.53 13.44 -11.43
N TYR A 93 3.25 14.52 -11.26
CA TYR A 93 4.40 14.55 -10.35
C TYR A 93 3.89 14.51 -8.93
N VAL A 94 4.47 13.64 -8.13
CA VAL A 94 4.05 13.44 -6.76
C VAL A 94 5.22 13.55 -5.80
N THR A 95 4.91 13.97 -4.58
CA THR A 95 5.80 13.85 -3.44
C THR A 95 5.18 12.83 -2.51
N THR A 96 5.93 11.78 -2.20
CA THR A 96 5.46 10.70 -1.35
C THR A 96 5.68 11.01 0.12
N GLY A 97 4.82 10.45 0.97
CA GLY A 97 4.85 10.59 2.42
C GLY A 97 5.06 9.26 3.12
N LEU A 98 4.13 8.92 4.02
CA LEU A 98 4.17 7.67 4.76
C LEU A 98 3.92 6.49 3.82
N GLU A 99 4.60 5.38 4.10
CA GLU A 99 4.43 4.16 3.32
C GLU A 99 4.26 2.93 4.22
N ASN A 100 3.59 1.92 3.71
CA ASN A 100 3.55 0.59 4.29
C ASN A 100 4.06 -0.44 3.26
N GLN A 101 3.71 -1.72 3.40
CA GLN A 101 4.18 -2.77 2.49
C GLN A 101 3.68 -2.55 1.05
N ASP A 102 2.42 -2.14 0.87
CA ASP A 102 1.72 -2.15 -0.42
C ASP A 102 1.38 -0.74 -0.94
N TRP A 103 1.26 0.23 -0.03
CA TRP A 103 0.75 1.57 -0.32
C TRP A 103 1.72 2.67 0.10
N VAL A 104 1.67 3.79 -0.60
CA VAL A 104 2.40 5.01 -0.29
C VAL A 104 1.47 6.22 -0.36
N GLU A 105 1.59 7.09 0.63
CA GLU A 105 0.85 8.35 0.70
C GLU A 105 1.37 9.33 -0.35
N VAL A 106 0.45 10.05 -0.99
CA VAL A 106 0.75 11.20 -1.85
C VAL A 106 0.43 12.47 -1.06
N VAL A 107 1.46 13.24 -0.71
CA VAL A 107 1.33 14.43 0.16
C VAL A 107 1.27 15.74 -0.62
N ALA A 108 1.84 15.77 -1.81
CA ALA A 108 1.88 16.95 -2.67
C ALA A 108 2.00 16.55 -4.14
N SER A 109 1.67 17.50 -5.00
CA SER A 109 1.93 17.43 -6.45
C SER A 109 2.53 18.77 -6.89
N ASP A 110 3.69 18.71 -7.51
CA ASP A 110 4.38 19.88 -8.05
C ASP A 110 4.16 19.95 -9.57
N ASP A 111 3.79 21.10 -10.07
CA ASP A 111 3.59 21.39 -11.51
C ASP A 111 2.47 20.59 -12.19
N THR A 112 1.72 19.77 -11.47
CA THR A 112 0.58 18.99 -12.00
C THR A 112 -0.58 18.98 -10.99
N ASP A 113 -1.74 18.48 -11.42
CA ASP A 113 -2.87 18.30 -10.51
C ASP A 113 -2.55 17.23 -9.47
N MET A 114 -3.07 17.41 -8.25
CA MET A 114 -3.00 16.41 -7.19
C MET A 114 -3.81 15.16 -7.58
N VAL A 115 -3.32 13.97 -7.22
CA VAL A 115 -4.11 12.74 -7.30
C VAL A 115 -5.30 12.87 -6.34
N GLN A 116 -6.49 12.55 -6.81
CA GLN A 116 -7.73 12.68 -6.05
C GLN A 116 -8.30 11.30 -5.72
N ASP A 117 -9.13 11.28 -4.69
CA ASP A 117 -9.87 10.08 -4.33
C ASP A 117 -10.80 9.65 -5.47
N GLY A 118 -10.87 8.34 -5.72
CA GLY A 118 -11.67 7.74 -6.80
C GLY A 118 -11.03 7.78 -8.20
N GLU A 119 -9.86 8.38 -8.37
CA GLU A 119 -9.15 8.31 -9.65
C GLU A 119 -8.48 6.94 -9.85
N ILE A 120 -8.49 6.46 -11.10
CA ILE A 120 -7.87 5.19 -11.47
C ILE A 120 -6.39 5.41 -11.72
N VAL A 121 -5.56 4.77 -10.93
CA VAL A 121 -4.11 4.80 -11.06
C VAL A 121 -3.61 3.55 -11.80
N LEU A 122 -2.70 3.73 -12.74
CA LEU A 122 -2.14 2.65 -13.52
C LEU A 122 -1.00 1.97 -12.76
N VAL A 123 -1.11 0.66 -12.55
CA VAL A 123 -0.13 -0.16 -11.80
C VAL A 123 0.67 -1.10 -12.69
N ALA A 124 0.25 -1.30 -13.94
CA ALA A 124 0.94 -2.20 -14.88
C ALA A 124 1.03 -1.57 -16.28
N GLY A 125 2.11 -1.86 -17.00
CA GLY A 125 2.35 -1.36 -18.36
C GLY A 125 2.64 0.15 -18.47
N HIS A 126 2.69 0.86 -17.34
CA HIS A 126 2.80 2.32 -17.29
C HIS A 126 4.25 2.84 -17.36
N THR A 127 5.24 1.99 -17.12
CA THR A 127 6.66 2.39 -17.06
C THR A 127 7.22 2.97 -18.35
N THR A 128 6.63 2.64 -19.49
CA THR A 128 7.04 3.13 -20.82
C THR A 128 6.11 4.20 -21.41
N LEU A 129 5.01 4.52 -20.70
CA LEU A 129 4.05 5.50 -21.18
C LEU A 129 4.62 6.93 -21.17
N THR A 130 4.15 7.73 -22.10
CA THR A 130 4.34 9.18 -22.10
C THR A 130 3.08 9.88 -21.62
N HIS A 131 3.18 11.15 -21.29
CA HIS A 131 2.01 11.97 -21.01
C HIS A 131 1.05 11.97 -22.20
N ASP A 132 -0.25 11.89 -21.94
CA ASP A 132 -1.30 11.80 -22.95
C ASP A 132 -1.23 10.55 -23.84
N ALA A 133 -0.54 9.52 -23.43
CA ALA A 133 -0.55 8.24 -24.14
C ALA A 133 -1.96 7.65 -24.16
N ARG A 134 -2.42 7.21 -25.32
CA ARG A 134 -3.69 6.48 -25.42
C ARG A 134 -3.53 5.09 -24.85
N VAL A 135 -4.39 4.74 -23.93
CA VAL A 135 -4.38 3.46 -23.22
C VAL A 135 -5.76 2.82 -23.21
N ARG A 136 -5.76 1.52 -23.00
CA ARG A 136 -6.98 0.76 -22.70
C ARG A 136 -6.74 0.04 -21.37
N LEU A 137 -7.67 0.20 -20.44
CA LEU A 137 -7.63 -0.56 -19.19
C LEU A 137 -7.79 -2.04 -19.49
N ALA A 138 -6.85 -2.85 -19.02
CA ALA A 138 -7.03 -4.27 -18.86
C ALA A 138 -7.54 -4.47 -17.42
N VAL A 139 -8.74 -5.00 -17.28
CA VAL A 139 -9.23 -5.42 -15.97
C VAL A 139 -8.40 -6.63 -15.58
N VAL A 140 -7.52 -6.45 -14.61
CA VAL A 140 -6.92 -7.59 -13.92
C VAL A 140 -8.01 -8.07 -12.95
N ASP A 141 -8.62 -9.22 -13.23
CA ASP A 141 -9.52 -9.88 -12.29
C ASP A 141 -8.71 -10.21 -11.03
N GLY A 142 -8.85 -9.42 -10.01
CA GLY A 142 -8.11 -9.54 -8.76
C GLY A 142 -8.69 -8.62 -7.71
N GLU A 143 -9.64 -9.19 -6.95
CA GLU A 143 -9.99 -8.83 -5.57
C GLU A 143 -10.38 -7.35 -5.32
N GLU A 144 -11.68 -7.14 -5.20
CA GLU A 144 -12.25 -5.96 -4.56
C GLU A 144 -11.61 -5.81 -3.17
N ALA A 145 -10.82 -4.76 -3.00
CA ALA A 145 -10.38 -4.33 -1.69
C ALA A 145 -11.59 -3.81 -0.91
N GLN A 146 -12.05 -4.60 0.05
CA GLN A 146 -12.95 -4.15 1.11
C GLN A 146 -12.16 -3.44 2.21
#